data_63ad2cb69bb94b600a850d3b00ae23ff
#
_entry.id   63ad2cb69bb94b600a850d3b00ae23ff
#
_cell.length_a   1.000
_cell.length_b   1.000
_cell.length_c   1.000
_cell.angle_alpha   90.00
_cell.angle_beta   90.00
_cell.angle_gamma   90.00
#
_symmetry.space_group_name_H-M   'P 1'
#
loop_
_entity.id
_entity.type
_entity.pdbx_description
1 polymer ?
#
loop_
_entity_poly.entity_id
_entity_poly.type
_entity_poly.pdbx_seq_one_letter_code
_entity_poly.pdbx_strand_id
1 'polypeptide(L)'
;MNKVLKGLVAVAATAAMAIAGFAGASTAMAADPTGGIEVADGDTHTYSVYQIFTGTYGTDGSLGNVTAGQNFKAKNAAGTDGADLTAAKAAETVAGLDSNASDSTKLETIKKFIDMTKIAYGTVSVDKPLINVPAGYYLAKDQKNVTGNDAATLYIVQVVGNQAVTITRKADKPTFQKKVKDKNDTDGTTTDWQDSADYDVNDHVPFQLTATLPTDTKDFAAYKTYKLVFTDNQSAGLTYPDASGFTVKYGDTVVPASQYTLILNPTNTTADSTFTLTINDVKSLKNAEGSEITVAAGGKFTVEYESTLNEKAVIGSTGNPNEANLQYSNNPNYTGDGASFPTGETPKDKVIVFTYQLNVNKTFDQGTPADDDLPKFKLYKKTHGASENDGYVQVGPEIEVTKTSD
;
A
#
# COMPACT_ATOMS: atom_id res chain seq x y z
N MET A 1 17.18 38.32 20.96
CA MET A 1 17.20 36.83 21.06
C MET A 1 17.14 36.30 19.63
N ASN A 2 18.25 35.85 19.10
CA ASN A 2 18.36 35.33 17.72
C ASN A 2 17.68 33.98 17.65
N LYS A 3 16.57 33.87 16.90
CA LYS A 3 15.95 32.59 16.62
C LYS A 3 16.70 31.92 15.45
N VAL A 4 17.22 30.77 15.75
CA VAL A 4 17.96 29.91 14.82
C VAL A 4 16.97 29.01 14.08
N LEU A 5 16.97 29.07 12.76
CA LEU A 5 16.24 28.13 11.90
C LEU A 5 17.01 26.80 11.90
N LYS A 6 16.66 25.90 12.76
CA LYS A 6 17.21 24.53 12.73
C LYS A 6 16.45 23.70 11.72
N GLY A 7 17.20 23.03 10.86
CA GLY A 7 16.69 22.29 9.73
C GLY A 7 15.51 21.39 10.06
N LEU A 8 14.46 21.59 9.33
CA LEU A 8 13.27 20.77 9.33
C LEU A 8 13.28 19.92 8.08
N VAL A 9 13.55 18.68 8.28
CA VAL A 9 13.73 17.71 7.22
C VAL A 9 12.60 16.72 7.25
N ALA A 10 11.92 16.62 6.14
CA ALA A 10 11.48 15.31 5.72
C ALA A 10 12.73 14.60 5.18
N VAL A 11 13.22 13.67 5.95
CA VAL A 11 14.11 12.59 5.56
C VAL A 11 15.53 12.89 5.07
N ALA A 12 16.41 12.57 5.97
CA ALA A 12 17.84 12.30 5.85
C ALA A 12 18.79 13.47 5.74
N ALA A 13 19.61 13.47 6.77
CA ALA A 13 20.92 14.10 6.94
C ALA A 13 20.95 15.58 7.30
N THR A 14 21.10 15.78 8.60
CA THR A 14 21.99 16.78 9.24
C THR A 14 22.39 18.00 8.40
N ALA A 15 21.53 18.99 8.35
CA ALA A 15 21.95 20.37 8.28
C ALA A 15 21.04 21.21 9.18
N ALA A 16 21.57 21.62 10.31
CA ALA A 16 20.87 22.53 11.20
C ALA A 16 20.76 23.90 10.53
N MET A 17 19.54 24.44 10.39
CA MET A 17 19.35 25.81 9.96
C MET A 17 19.34 26.74 11.16
N ALA A 18 20.30 27.64 11.23
CA ALA A 18 20.28 28.78 12.15
C ALA A 18 20.02 30.05 11.36
N ILE A 19 18.98 30.80 11.71
CA ILE A 19 18.87 32.19 11.28
C ILE A 19 19.58 33.05 12.31
N ALA A 20 20.77 33.54 11.94
CA ALA A 20 21.46 34.55 12.72
C ALA A 20 20.76 35.90 12.49
N GLY A 21 20.26 36.51 13.54
CA GLY A 21 19.65 37.83 13.50
C GLY A 21 20.66 38.90 13.10
N PHE A 22 20.18 39.92 12.43
CA PHE A 22 20.89 41.06 11.96
C PHE A 22 21.78 41.72 13.02
N ALA A 23 23.08 41.75 12.80
CA ALA A 23 23.97 42.80 13.26
C ALA A 23 24.84 43.19 12.06
N GLY A 24 24.69 44.41 11.62
CA GLY A 24 25.43 44.90 10.49
C GLY A 24 26.93 44.89 10.74
N ALA A 25 27.69 44.21 9.89
CA ALA A 25 29.08 44.43 9.64
C ALA A 25 29.32 44.18 8.14
N SER A 26 29.61 45.23 7.42
CA SER A 26 30.10 45.16 6.06
C SER A 26 31.51 44.57 6.08
N THR A 27 31.66 43.30 5.81
CA THR A 27 32.92 42.70 5.44
C THR A 27 32.90 42.35 3.96
N ALA A 28 34.01 42.52 3.27
CA ALA A 28 34.17 42.26 1.84
C ALA A 28 33.57 40.89 1.48
N MET A 29 32.59 40.92 0.61
CA MET A 29 31.86 39.73 0.15
C MET A 29 32.81 38.91 -0.73
N ALA A 30 33.32 37.81 -0.22
CA ALA A 30 33.70 36.70 -1.08
C ALA A 30 32.45 36.27 -1.84
N ALA A 31 32.60 35.88 -3.12
CA ALA A 31 31.49 35.33 -3.89
C ALA A 31 30.74 34.29 -3.02
N ASP A 32 29.42 34.40 -2.92
CA ASP A 32 28.63 33.46 -2.11
C ASP A 32 28.98 32.03 -2.53
N PRO A 33 29.29 31.16 -1.58
CA PRO A 33 29.61 29.78 -1.89
C PRO A 33 28.42 29.14 -2.62
N THR A 34 28.68 28.47 -3.71
CA THR A 34 27.69 27.71 -4.46
C THR A 34 27.84 26.22 -4.15
N GLY A 35 26.73 25.57 -3.93
CA GLY A 35 26.66 24.12 -3.72
C GLY A 35 26.09 23.41 -4.94
N GLY A 36 25.50 22.26 -4.71
CA GLY A 36 24.83 21.47 -5.72
C GLY A 36 23.62 20.76 -5.13
N ILE A 37 22.79 20.21 -6.00
CA ILE A 37 21.71 19.29 -5.65
C ILE A 37 21.84 18.09 -6.58
N GLU A 38 21.98 16.93 -6.01
CA GLU A 38 22.10 15.66 -6.72
C GLU A 38 21.07 14.64 -6.21
N VAL A 39 20.85 13.57 -6.95
CA VAL A 39 19.94 12.49 -6.60
C VAL A 39 20.77 11.24 -6.30
N ALA A 40 20.42 10.51 -5.28
CA ALA A 40 21.13 9.30 -4.86
C ALA A 40 21.15 8.25 -5.97
N ASP A 41 22.22 7.48 -6.06
CA ASP A 41 22.38 6.39 -7.00
C ASP A 41 21.24 5.38 -6.89
N GLY A 42 20.76 4.92 -8.04
CA GLY A 42 19.66 3.96 -8.13
C GLY A 42 18.26 4.57 -8.06
N ASP A 43 18.12 5.84 -7.77
CA ASP A 43 16.84 6.54 -7.91
C ASP A 43 16.53 6.84 -9.38
N THR A 44 15.40 6.36 -9.87
CA THR A 44 14.96 6.55 -11.27
C THR A 44 14.03 7.75 -11.47
N HIS A 45 13.81 8.54 -10.42
CA HIS A 45 12.90 9.68 -10.46
C HIS A 45 13.63 10.98 -10.86
N THR A 46 12.84 11.94 -11.32
CA THR A 46 13.25 13.30 -11.61
C THR A 46 12.51 14.24 -10.69
N TYR A 47 13.19 15.23 -10.17
CA TYR A 47 12.61 16.18 -9.22
C TYR A 47 12.64 17.59 -9.79
N SER A 48 11.53 18.33 -9.62
CA SER A 48 11.50 19.78 -9.77
C SER A 48 11.99 20.42 -8.49
N VAL A 49 12.93 21.34 -8.59
CA VAL A 49 13.51 22.09 -7.48
C VAL A 49 12.96 23.50 -7.46
N TYR A 50 12.41 23.93 -6.33
CA TYR A 50 11.84 25.24 -6.12
C TYR A 50 12.66 26.00 -5.07
N GLN A 51 13.20 27.17 -5.43
CA GLN A 51 13.94 28.02 -4.49
C GLN A 51 12.98 28.87 -3.67
N ILE A 52 12.90 28.59 -2.37
CA ILE A 52 12.03 29.31 -1.44
C ILE A 52 12.69 30.58 -0.95
N PHE A 53 13.89 30.43 -0.39
CA PHE A 53 14.71 31.52 0.12
C PHE A 53 16.11 31.42 -0.46
N THR A 54 16.78 32.54 -0.59
CA THR A 54 18.23 32.65 -0.77
C THR A 54 18.80 33.42 0.40
N GLY A 55 20.11 33.34 0.61
CA GLY A 55 20.78 34.03 1.69
C GLY A 55 22.26 33.68 1.80
N THR A 56 22.90 34.10 2.87
CA THR A 56 24.29 33.81 3.16
C THR A 56 24.41 32.54 4.00
N TYR A 57 25.21 31.58 3.57
CA TYR A 57 25.45 30.35 4.29
C TYR A 57 26.51 30.51 5.36
N GLY A 58 26.13 30.21 6.61
CA GLY A 58 27.03 30.28 7.76
C GLY A 58 27.86 29.02 7.95
N THR A 59 28.97 29.11 8.66
CA THR A 59 29.87 28.00 8.96
C THR A 59 29.24 26.95 9.88
N ASP A 60 28.16 27.32 10.56
CA ASP A 60 27.32 26.43 11.41
C ASP A 60 26.21 25.74 10.64
N GLY A 61 26.21 25.84 9.30
CA GLY A 61 25.16 25.28 8.47
C GLY A 61 23.86 26.11 8.41
N SER A 62 23.88 27.33 8.95
CA SER A 62 22.73 28.23 8.95
C SER A 62 22.61 29.06 7.67
N LEU A 63 21.38 29.55 7.38
CA LEU A 63 21.12 30.52 6.34
C LEU A 63 20.79 31.87 6.99
N GLY A 64 21.65 32.88 6.77
CA GLY A 64 21.48 34.26 7.22
C GLY A 64 21.10 35.20 6.09
N ASN A 65 20.82 36.47 6.38
CA ASN A 65 20.46 37.49 5.41
C ASN A 65 19.40 37.03 4.40
N VAL A 66 18.35 36.37 4.90
CA VAL A 66 17.36 35.68 4.07
C VAL A 66 16.58 36.65 3.20
N THR A 67 16.55 36.38 1.90
CA THR A 67 15.78 37.11 0.89
C THR A 67 14.89 36.15 0.09
N ALA A 68 14.00 36.70 -0.72
CA ALA A 68 13.08 35.91 -1.53
C ALA A 68 13.82 35.11 -2.60
N GLY A 69 13.59 33.81 -2.63
CA GLY A 69 14.01 32.95 -3.74
C GLY A 69 13.09 33.12 -4.96
N GLN A 70 13.46 32.51 -6.08
CA GLN A 70 12.72 32.58 -7.36
C GLN A 70 11.25 32.14 -7.20
N ASN A 71 10.99 31.14 -6.38
CA ASN A 71 9.67 30.56 -6.17
C ASN A 71 9.01 31.01 -4.87
N PHE A 72 9.55 32.05 -4.22
CA PHE A 72 8.92 32.58 -3.00
C PHE A 72 7.54 33.18 -3.31
N LYS A 73 6.60 32.90 -2.42
CA LYS A 73 5.26 33.48 -2.43
C LYS A 73 4.94 34.08 -1.06
N ALA A 74 4.75 35.40 -1.03
CA ALA A 74 4.35 36.08 0.21
C ALA A 74 2.94 35.64 0.65
N LYS A 75 2.78 35.44 1.93
CA LYS A 75 1.50 35.17 2.58
C LYS A 75 1.31 36.07 3.79
N ASN A 76 0.11 36.54 4.04
CA ASN A 76 -0.22 37.25 5.28
C ASN A 76 -0.22 36.28 6.50
N ALA A 77 -0.42 36.80 7.70
CA ALA A 77 -0.47 36.04 8.95
C ALA A 77 -1.55 34.95 8.96
N ALA A 78 -2.63 35.12 8.19
CA ALA A 78 -3.70 34.15 8.03
C ALA A 78 -3.38 33.06 6.98
N GLY A 79 -2.23 33.16 6.31
CA GLY A 79 -1.80 32.20 5.28
C GLY A 79 -2.44 32.41 3.90
N THR A 80 -3.14 33.53 3.69
CA THR A 80 -3.67 33.93 2.37
C THR A 80 -2.63 34.71 1.56
N ASP A 81 -2.77 34.80 0.22
CA ASP A 81 -1.87 35.56 -0.62
C ASP A 81 -1.87 37.05 -0.20
N GLY A 82 -0.68 37.64 -0.04
CA GLY A 82 -0.50 39.03 0.36
C GLY A 82 0.94 39.43 0.46
N ALA A 83 1.20 40.76 0.47
CA ALA A 83 2.54 41.32 0.55
C ALA A 83 3.06 41.51 2.00
N ASP A 84 2.28 41.11 3.01
CA ASP A 84 2.53 41.47 4.40
C ASP A 84 3.69 40.67 5.03
N LEU A 85 4.07 39.52 4.49
CA LEU A 85 5.19 38.73 4.96
C LEU A 85 6.36 38.83 3.99
N THR A 86 7.43 39.48 4.44
CA THR A 86 8.73 39.43 3.76
C THR A 86 9.35 38.03 3.84
N ALA A 87 10.31 37.72 2.99
CA ALA A 87 11.03 36.47 3.04
C ALA A 87 11.67 36.22 4.42
N ALA A 88 12.23 37.25 5.05
CA ALA A 88 12.81 37.16 6.39
C ALA A 88 11.75 36.75 7.43
N LYS A 89 10.55 37.34 7.37
CA LYS A 89 9.46 37.02 8.29
C LYS A 89 8.90 35.62 8.07
N ALA A 90 8.79 35.20 6.80
CA ALA A 90 8.41 33.83 6.45
C ALA A 90 9.45 32.81 6.94
N ALA A 91 10.72 33.14 6.81
CA ALA A 91 11.81 32.30 7.31
C ALA A 91 11.79 32.17 8.84
N GLU A 92 11.49 33.25 9.59
CA GLU A 92 11.26 33.19 11.03
C GLU A 92 10.08 32.24 11.39
N THR A 93 9.01 32.28 10.61
CA THR A 93 7.85 31.37 10.80
C THR A 93 8.25 29.92 10.60
N VAL A 94 9.01 29.61 9.55
CA VAL A 94 9.55 28.28 9.27
C VAL A 94 10.52 27.83 10.39
N ALA A 95 11.39 28.76 10.87
CA ALA A 95 12.32 28.50 11.97
C ALA A 95 11.62 28.20 13.30
N GLY A 96 10.46 28.77 13.50
CA GLY A 96 9.66 28.61 14.71
C GLY A 96 8.77 27.36 14.73
N LEU A 97 8.80 26.52 13.69
CA LEU A 97 8.03 25.29 13.66
C LEU A 97 8.47 24.32 14.76
N ASP A 98 7.49 23.66 15.37
CA ASP A 98 7.76 22.67 16.41
C ASP A 98 8.65 21.54 15.86
N SER A 99 9.78 21.30 16.52
CA SER A 99 10.70 20.23 16.13
C SER A 99 10.06 18.85 16.19
N ASN A 100 9.07 18.64 17.07
CA ASN A 100 8.35 17.37 17.26
C ASN A 100 7.15 17.20 16.32
N ALA A 101 6.74 18.25 15.60
CA ALA A 101 5.67 18.11 14.61
C ALA A 101 6.08 17.15 13.48
N SER A 102 5.11 16.42 12.92
CA SER A 102 5.34 15.54 11.78
C SER A 102 5.87 16.30 10.56
N ASP A 103 6.65 15.65 9.73
CA ASP A 103 7.19 16.24 8.50
C ASP A 103 6.08 16.75 7.57
N SER A 104 4.95 16.04 7.48
CA SER A 104 3.79 16.48 6.71
C SER A 104 3.19 17.77 7.25
N THR A 105 3.07 17.93 8.59
CA THR A 105 2.58 19.16 9.24
C THR A 105 3.52 20.34 8.97
N LYS A 106 4.82 20.11 9.07
CA LYS A 106 5.84 21.12 8.79
C LYS A 106 5.78 21.59 7.33
N LEU A 107 5.69 20.64 6.40
CA LEU A 107 5.56 20.91 4.97
C LEU A 107 4.33 21.75 4.62
N GLU A 108 3.21 21.56 5.29
CA GLU A 108 2.02 22.40 5.07
C GLU A 108 2.28 23.89 5.33
N THR A 109 3.06 24.19 6.35
CA THR A 109 3.46 25.57 6.61
C THR A 109 4.45 26.09 5.59
N ILE A 110 5.46 25.28 5.23
CA ILE A 110 6.48 25.64 4.24
C ILE A 110 5.84 25.87 2.87
N LYS A 111 4.93 25.00 2.43
CA LYS A 111 4.22 25.09 1.15
C LYS A 111 3.44 26.41 0.97
N LYS A 112 3.01 27.06 2.04
CA LYS A 112 2.36 28.38 1.96
C LYS A 112 3.26 29.47 1.38
N PHE A 113 4.57 29.31 1.51
CA PHE A 113 5.56 30.28 1.04
C PHE A 113 6.15 29.94 -0.32
N ILE A 114 5.63 28.94 -1.03
CA ILE A 114 6.15 28.48 -2.34
C ILE A 114 5.10 28.66 -3.41
N ASP A 115 5.51 29.26 -4.52
CA ASP A 115 4.72 29.30 -5.75
C ASP A 115 5.21 28.19 -6.70
N MET A 116 4.57 27.02 -6.61
CA MET A 116 4.85 25.88 -7.48
C MET A 116 4.16 26.00 -8.87
N THR A 117 3.42 27.07 -9.13
CA THR A 117 2.85 27.37 -10.46
C THR A 117 3.86 28.09 -11.36
N LYS A 118 4.85 28.75 -10.76
CA LYS A 118 5.98 29.32 -11.50
C LYS A 118 6.91 28.21 -11.99
N ILE A 119 7.70 28.56 -12.99
CA ILE A 119 8.79 27.68 -13.47
C ILE A 119 9.68 27.31 -12.29
N ALA A 120 9.98 26.02 -12.14
CA ALA A 120 10.91 25.54 -11.13
C ALA A 120 12.29 26.18 -11.31
N TYR A 121 13.03 26.34 -10.23
CA TYR A 121 14.42 26.81 -10.28
C TYR A 121 15.29 25.90 -11.15
N GLY A 122 15.05 24.59 -11.08
CA GLY A 122 15.69 23.60 -11.91
C GLY A 122 15.05 22.24 -11.81
N THR A 123 15.60 21.29 -12.54
CA THR A 123 15.27 19.87 -12.45
C THR A 123 16.51 19.06 -12.18
N VAL A 124 16.41 18.02 -11.37
CA VAL A 124 17.52 17.14 -10.99
C VAL A 124 17.12 15.68 -11.11
N SER A 125 18.04 14.86 -11.60
CA SER A 125 17.96 13.40 -11.64
C SER A 125 19.34 12.82 -11.38
N VAL A 126 19.46 11.51 -11.24
CA VAL A 126 20.76 10.84 -11.04
C VAL A 126 21.76 11.22 -12.14
N ASP A 127 21.31 11.30 -13.40
CA ASP A 127 22.16 11.64 -14.56
C ASP A 127 22.31 13.14 -14.79
N LYS A 128 21.57 13.98 -14.07
CA LYS A 128 21.56 15.43 -14.27
C LYS A 128 21.52 16.17 -12.92
N PRO A 129 22.65 16.27 -12.22
CA PRO A 129 22.75 17.09 -11.02
C PRO A 129 22.65 18.58 -11.33
N LEU A 130 22.15 19.36 -10.39
CA LEU A 130 22.23 20.80 -10.39
C LEU A 130 23.58 21.25 -9.76
N ILE A 131 24.38 21.97 -10.48
CA ILE A 131 25.66 22.53 -10.01
C ILE A 131 25.56 24.04 -9.89
N ASN A 132 26.43 24.64 -9.10
CA ASN A 132 26.50 26.11 -8.88
C ASN A 132 25.15 26.66 -8.35
N VAL A 133 24.53 25.92 -7.43
CA VAL A 133 23.26 26.32 -6.77
C VAL A 133 23.61 27.34 -5.68
N PRO A 134 23.03 28.57 -5.70
CA PRO A 134 23.23 29.56 -4.65
C PRO A 134 22.83 29.03 -3.26
N ALA A 135 23.46 29.56 -2.23
CA ALA A 135 23.05 29.29 -0.87
C ALA A 135 21.57 29.65 -0.68
N GLY A 136 20.79 28.71 -0.13
CA GLY A 136 19.35 28.93 -0.02
C GLY A 136 18.59 27.74 0.56
N TYR A 137 17.28 27.89 0.57
CA TYR A 137 16.32 26.92 1.06
C TYR A 137 15.45 26.43 -0.10
N TYR A 138 15.52 25.16 -0.40
CA TYR A 138 14.94 24.56 -1.60
C TYR A 138 13.97 23.45 -1.25
N LEU A 139 12.89 23.34 -2.03
CA LEU A 139 11.98 22.19 -2.01
C LEU A 139 12.13 21.39 -3.31
N ALA A 140 12.36 20.10 -3.17
CA ALA A 140 12.35 19.15 -4.29
C ALA A 140 11.02 18.42 -4.33
N LYS A 141 10.37 18.42 -5.50
CA LYS A 141 9.12 17.76 -5.79
C LYS A 141 9.32 16.69 -6.83
N ASP A 142 8.94 15.47 -6.52
CA ASP A 142 8.93 14.36 -7.47
C ASP A 142 8.01 14.66 -8.67
N GLN A 143 8.54 14.52 -9.88
CA GLN A 143 7.81 14.76 -11.13
C GLN A 143 7.17 13.51 -11.70
N LYS A 144 7.58 12.33 -11.27
CA LYS A 144 7.11 11.08 -11.86
C LYS A 144 5.63 10.87 -11.56
N ASN A 145 4.86 10.57 -12.59
CA ASN A 145 3.55 9.96 -12.41
C ASN A 145 3.79 8.55 -11.87
N VAL A 146 3.49 8.38 -10.59
CA VAL A 146 3.75 7.13 -9.89
C VAL A 146 2.65 6.13 -10.20
N THR A 147 3.00 5.03 -10.85
CA THR A 147 2.08 3.98 -11.28
C THR A 147 2.63 2.60 -10.94
N GLY A 148 1.78 1.57 -10.97
CA GLY A 148 2.17 0.20 -10.67
C GLY A 148 2.69 0.07 -9.23
N ASN A 149 3.68 -0.78 -9.02
CA ASN A 149 4.26 -1.01 -7.69
C ASN A 149 5.34 0.04 -7.34
N ASP A 150 4.94 1.29 -7.29
CA ASP A 150 5.83 2.40 -6.95
C ASP A 150 5.11 3.43 -6.06
N ALA A 151 5.87 4.34 -5.41
CA ALA A 151 5.34 5.41 -4.58
C ALA A 151 6.18 6.68 -4.70
N ALA A 152 5.53 7.85 -4.65
CA ALA A 152 6.21 9.14 -4.61
C ALA A 152 6.81 9.39 -3.23
N THR A 153 7.93 10.11 -3.17
CA THR A 153 8.46 10.59 -1.90
C THR A 153 7.72 11.84 -1.43
N LEU A 154 7.67 12.05 -0.12
CA LEU A 154 7.27 13.33 0.45
C LEU A 154 8.23 14.43 -0.06
N TYR A 155 7.71 15.66 -0.25
CA TYR A 155 8.57 16.77 -0.69
C TYR A 155 9.76 16.94 0.26
N ILE A 156 10.94 17.00 -0.33
CA ILE A 156 12.20 17.11 0.40
C ILE A 156 12.57 18.58 0.45
N VAL A 157 12.89 19.09 1.63
CA VAL A 157 13.35 20.46 1.82
C VAL A 157 14.78 20.45 2.29
N GLN A 158 15.65 21.18 1.61
CA GLN A 158 17.07 21.20 1.86
C GLN A 158 17.61 22.62 1.94
N VAL A 159 18.61 22.79 2.80
CA VAL A 159 19.50 23.95 2.76
C VAL A 159 20.68 23.62 1.88
N VAL A 160 20.88 24.38 0.82
CA VAL A 160 22.05 24.29 -0.03
C VAL A 160 23.02 25.38 0.41
N GLY A 161 24.25 25.02 0.69
CA GLY A 161 25.35 25.90 1.07
C GLY A 161 26.50 25.82 0.06
N ASN A 162 27.67 25.46 0.57
CA ASN A 162 28.91 25.33 -0.19
C ASN A 162 29.25 23.89 -0.60
N GLN A 163 28.36 22.95 -0.32
CA GLN A 163 28.50 21.54 -0.66
C GLN A 163 27.29 21.09 -1.46
N ALA A 164 27.44 20.00 -2.22
CA ALA A 164 26.31 19.32 -2.82
C ALA A 164 25.46 18.64 -1.73
N VAL A 165 24.14 18.70 -1.91
CA VAL A 165 23.17 17.95 -1.07
C VAL A 165 22.54 16.86 -1.92
N THR A 166 22.44 15.67 -1.37
CA THR A 166 21.89 14.51 -2.06
C THR A 166 20.42 14.31 -1.68
N ILE A 167 19.54 14.30 -2.68
CA ILE A 167 18.16 13.89 -2.54
C ILE A 167 18.17 12.37 -2.42
N THR A 168 17.70 11.85 -1.28
CA THR A 168 17.51 10.42 -1.06
C THR A 168 16.02 10.14 -1.00
N ARG A 169 15.53 9.37 -1.97
CA ARG A 169 14.16 8.95 -2.01
C ARG A 169 13.88 7.97 -0.87
N LYS A 170 12.80 8.22 -0.15
CA LYS A 170 12.21 7.26 0.77
C LYS A 170 10.74 7.09 0.39
N ALA A 171 10.42 5.92 -0.10
CA ALA A 171 9.09 5.57 -0.50
C ALA A 171 8.90 4.06 -0.26
N ASP A 172 8.74 3.71 1.02
CA ASP A 172 8.41 2.34 1.40
C ASP A 172 6.99 1.99 0.97
N LYS A 173 6.78 0.73 0.65
CA LYS A 173 5.54 0.22 0.04
C LYS A 173 4.99 -0.93 0.85
N PRO A 174 3.66 -1.14 0.84
CA PRO A 174 3.09 -2.31 1.46
C PRO A 174 3.47 -3.58 0.69
N THR A 175 3.48 -4.70 1.38
CA THR A 175 3.54 -6.03 0.78
C THR A 175 2.17 -6.69 0.86
N PHE A 176 1.94 -7.65 -0.04
CA PHE A 176 0.67 -8.35 -0.13
C PHE A 176 0.89 -9.85 -0.31
N GLN A 177 0.06 -10.65 0.34
CA GLN A 177 0.04 -12.10 0.22
C GLN A 177 -1.40 -12.62 0.21
N LYS A 178 -1.65 -13.66 -0.58
CA LYS A 178 -2.87 -14.46 -0.59
C LYS A 178 -2.55 -15.89 -0.23
N LYS A 179 -3.35 -16.49 0.65
CA LYS A 179 -3.16 -17.86 1.11
C LYS A 179 -4.50 -18.60 1.23
N VAL A 180 -4.41 -19.91 1.23
CA VAL A 180 -5.51 -20.86 1.42
C VAL A 180 -5.14 -21.84 2.51
N LYS A 181 -6.13 -22.37 3.24
CA LYS A 181 -5.93 -23.53 4.15
C LYS A 181 -6.44 -24.78 3.50
N ASP A 182 -5.80 -25.89 3.82
CA ASP A 182 -6.26 -27.21 3.49
C ASP A 182 -6.82 -27.90 4.72
N LYS A 183 -7.79 -28.78 4.53
CA LYS A 183 -8.45 -29.54 5.61
C LYS A 183 -8.42 -31.03 5.29
N ASN A 184 -7.81 -31.79 6.16
CA ASN A 184 -7.85 -33.24 6.08
C ASN A 184 -9.17 -33.78 6.66
N ASP A 185 -10.03 -34.31 5.80
CA ASP A 185 -11.33 -34.80 6.23
C ASP A 185 -11.26 -36.07 7.10
N THR A 186 -10.20 -36.86 6.98
CA THR A 186 -10.03 -38.10 7.73
C THR A 186 -9.76 -37.87 9.22
N ASP A 187 -8.90 -36.88 9.54
CA ASP A 187 -8.51 -36.60 10.94
C ASP A 187 -8.99 -35.22 11.44
N GLY A 188 -9.58 -34.40 10.57
CA GLY A 188 -10.12 -33.09 10.89
C GLY A 188 -9.07 -32.00 11.07
N THR A 189 -7.80 -32.29 10.80
CA THR A 189 -6.72 -31.29 10.91
C THR A 189 -6.77 -30.28 9.77
N THR A 190 -6.32 -29.06 10.04
CA THR A 190 -6.15 -28.01 9.05
C THR A 190 -4.69 -27.63 8.98
N THR A 191 -4.21 -27.32 7.77
CA THR A 191 -2.85 -26.80 7.56
C THR A 191 -2.70 -25.38 8.07
N ASP A 192 -1.45 -24.89 8.13
CA ASP A 192 -1.17 -23.47 8.11
C ASP A 192 -1.56 -22.87 6.73
N TRP A 193 -1.51 -21.54 6.61
CA TRP A 193 -1.77 -20.82 5.39
C TRP A 193 -0.73 -21.15 4.31
N GLN A 194 -1.16 -21.64 3.14
CA GLN A 194 -0.33 -22.14 2.05
C GLN A 194 -0.83 -21.68 0.67
N ASP A 195 -0.19 -22.13 -0.42
CA ASP A 195 -0.48 -21.64 -1.78
C ASP A 195 -1.42 -22.56 -2.59
N SER A 196 -1.71 -23.74 -2.07
CA SER A 196 -2.65 -24.67 -2.69
C SER A 196 -3.35 -25.53 -1.65
N ALA A 197 -4.54 -26.03 -1.99
CA ALA A 197 -5.31 -26.94 -1.17
C ALA A 197 -6.14 -27.86 -2.06
N ASP A 198 -6.59 -29.00 -1.53
CA ASP A 198 -7.56 -29.85 -2.22
C ASP A 198 -8.85 -29.98 -1.39
N TYR A 199 -9.98 -29.92 -2.10
CA TYR A 199 -11.30 -29.90 -1.51
C TYR A 199 -12.29 -30.69 -2.40
N ASP A 200 -13.34 -31.21 -1.75
CA ASP A 200 -14.47 -31.78 -2.47
C ASP A 200 -15.43 -30.68 -2.95
N VAL A 201 -16.19 -30.98 -3.98
CA VAL A 201 -17.28 -30.10 -4.45
C VAL A 201 -18.30 -29.92 -3.31
N ASN A 202 -18.74 -28.68 -3.10
CA ASN A 202 -19.57 -28.16 -2.03
C ASN A 202 -18.86 -27.92 -0.68
N ASP A 203 -17.56 -28.16 -0.59
CA ASP A 203 -16.80 -27.78 0.60
C ASP A 203 -16.54 -26.28 0.66
N HIS A 204 -16.32 -25.77 1.88
CA HIS A 204 -15.96 -24.41 2.18
C HIS A 204 -14.44 -24.27 2.28
N VAL A 205 -13.88 -23.47 1.42
CA VAL A 205 -12.44 -23.25 1.27
C VAL A 205 -12.03 -21.94 1.92
N PRO A 206 -11.23 -21.96 3.01
CA PRO A 206 -10.78 -20.75 3.69
C PRO A 206 -9.67 -20.04 2.94
N PHE A 207 -9.82 -18.75 2.68
CA PHE A 207 -8.83 -17.85 2.09
C PHE A 207 -8.47 -16.73 3.03
N GLN A 208 -7.23 -16.25 2.94
CA GLN A 208 -6.75 -15.06 3.63
C GLN A 208 -5.96 -14.18 2.67
N LEU A 209 -6.29 -12.89 2.67
CA LEU A 209 -5.49 -11.81 2.09
C LEU A 209 -4.77 -11.08 3.22
N THR A 210 -3.48 -10.84 3.08
CA THR A 210 -2.68 -10.10 4.06
C THR A 210 -1.97 -8.93 3.40
N ALA A 211 -2.28 -7.72 3.85
CA ALA A 211 -1.56 -6.50 3.52
C ALA A 211 -0.67 -6.11 4.71
N THR A 212 0.65 -6.05 4.52
CA THR A 212 1.57 -5.48 5.51
C THR A 212 1.90 -4.05 5.08
N LEU A 213 1.60 -3.08 5.94
CA LEU A 213 1.85 -1.66 5.69
C LEU A 213 3.36 -1.36 5.53
N PRO A 214 3.73 -0.22 4.93
CA PRO A 214 5.11 0.25 4.90
C PRO A 214 5.77 0.13 6.28
N THR A 215 6.99 -0.39 6.31
CA THR A 215 7.71 -0.67 7.57
C THR A 215 8.48 0.54 8.08
N ASP A 216 8.87 1.46 7.20
CA ASP A 216 9.50 2.71 7.62
C ASP A 216 8.47 3.62 8.29
N THR A 217 8.71 3.93 9.57
CA THR A 217 7.80 4.73 10.39
C THR A 217 7.65 6.16 9.90
N LYS A 218 8.69 6.75 9.31
CA LYS A 218 8.68 8.12 8.80
C LYS A 218 7.92 8.19 7.48
N ASP A 219 8.13 7.21 6.61
CA ASP A 219 7.46 7.14 5.32
C ASP A 219 5.95 6.93 5.51
N PHE A 220 5.54 6.01 6.39
CA PHE A 220 4.13 5.82 6.71
C PHE A 220 3.52 7.04 7.41
N ALA A 221 4.26 7.68 8.34
CA ALA A 221 3.81 8.90 9.02
C ALA A 221 3.65 10.10 8.07
N ALA A 222 4.35 10.11 6.93
CA ALA A 222 4.23 11.16 5.92
C ALA A 222 2.84 11.23 5.26
N TYR A 223 2.15 10.10 5.18
CA TYR A 223 0.76 10.08 4.68
C TYR A 223 -0.21 10.61 5.72
N LYS A 224 -1.06 11.55 5.36
CA LYS A 224 -2.17 12.03 6.22
C LYS A 224 -3.30 11.03 6.30
N THR A 225 -3.61 10.43 5.17
CA THR A 225 -4.60 9.38 4.99
C THR A 225 -3.95 8.26 4.21
N TYR A 226 -4.38 7.02 4.43
CA TYR A 226 -3.81 5.88 3.72
C TYR A 226 -4.91 4.91 3.31
N LYS A 227 -5.13 4.80 2.00
CA LYS A 227 -6.15 3.94 1.40
C LYS A 227 -5.59 2.56 1.10
N LEU A 228 -6.39 1.53 1.36
CA LEU A 228 -6.16 0.17 0.87
C LEU A 228 -7.37 -0.31 0.08
N VAL A 229 -7.12 -0.99 -1.04
CA VAL A 229 -8.15 -1.67 -1.83
C VAL A 229 -7.66 -3.08 -2.13
N PHE A 230 -8.32 -4.06 -1.55
CA PHE A 230 -8.12 -5.46 -1.86
C PHE A 230 -9.01 -5.81 -3.05
N THR A 231 -8.42 -6.33 -4.12
CA THR A 231 -9.15 -6.84 -5.27
C THR A 231 -8.84 -8.32 -5.40
N ASP A 232 -9.88 -9.14 -5.40
CA ASP A 232 -9.78 -10.59 -5.46
C ASP A 232 -10.59 -11.10 -6.66
N ASN A 233 -10.03 -12.05 -7.40
CA ASN A 233 -10.64 -12.63 -8.59
C ASN A 233 -10.51 -14.14 -8.53
N GLN A 234 -11.64 -14.84 -8.39
CA GLN A 234 -11.68 -16.29 -8.34
C GLN A 234 -12.32 -16.88 -9.60
N SER A 235 -11.87 -18.08 -9.97
CA SER A 235 -12.41 -18.85 -11.09
C SER A 235 -13.88 -19.25 -10.86
N ALA A 236 -14.59 -19.58 -11.93
CA ALA A 236 -16.00 -19.96 -11.91
C ALA A 236 -16.32 -21.19 -11.03
N GLY A 237 -15.30 -22.00 -10.70
CA GLY A 237 -15.43 -23.14 -9.79
C GLY A 237 -15.55 -22.75 -8.31
N LEU A 238 -15.36 -21.48 -7.96
CA LEU A 238 -15.47 -20.96 -6.60
C LEU A 238 -16.62 -19.96 -6.48
N THR A 239 -17.33 -19.97 -5.37
CA THR A 239 -18.42 -19.04 -5.07
C THR A 239 -18.13 -18.30 -3.78
N TYR A 240 -18.09 -16.97 -3.79
CA TYR A 240 -17.93 -16.16 -2.58
C TYR A 240 -19.09 -16.35 -1.61
N PRO A 241 -18.85 -16.20 -0.30
CA PRO A 241 -19.93 -16.05 0.67
C PRO A 241 -20.67 -14.72 0.43
N ASP A 242 -21.77 -14.53 1.15
CA ASP A 242 -22.37 -13.20 1.27
C ASP A 242 -21.44 -12.24 2.06
N ALA A 243 -21.82 -10.95 2.13
CA ALA A 243 -21.00 -9.93 2.78
C ALA A 243 -20.72 -10.22 4.27
N SER A 244 -21.57 -10.98 4.95
CA SER A 244 -21.40 -11.34 6.37
C SER A 244 -20.33 -12.41 6.58
N GLY A 245 -19.97 -13.15 5.54
CA GLY A 245 -18.93 -14.18 5.56
C GLY A 245 -17.50 -13.62 5.47
N PHE A 246 -17.33 -12.28 5.41
CA PHE A 246 -16.02 -11.64 5.39
C PHE A 246 -15.63 -11.11 6.77
N THR A 247 -14.42 -11.38 7.19
CA THR A 247 -13.84 -10.83 8.41
C THR A 247 -12.60 -10.01 8.09
N VAL A 248 -12.59 -8.73 8.48
CA VAL A 248 -11.46 -7.82 8.32
C VAL A 248 -10.84 -7.56 9.69
N LYS A 249 -9.51 -7.67 9.79
CA LYS A 249 -8.77 -7.43 11.02
C LYS A 249 -7.56 -6.54 10.79
N TYR A 250 -7.20 -5.77 11.81
CA TYR A 250 -5.89 -5.15 11.97
C TYR A 250 -5.20 -5.80 13.18
N GLY A 251 -4.15 -6.58 12.94
CA GLY A 251 -3.64 -7.50 13.95
C GLY A 251 -4.77 -8.42 14.42
N ASP A 252 -5.03 -8.44 15.72
CA ASP A 252 -6.12 -9.23 16.31
C ASP A 252 -7.45 -8.45 16.44
N THR A 253 -7.45 -7.15 16.11
CA THR A 253 -8.63 -6.29 16.26
C THR A 253 -9.51 -6.36 15.03
N VAL A 254 -10.79 -6.73 15.21
CA VAL A 254 -11.78 -6.74 14.13
C VAL A 254 -12.09 -5.30 13.70
N VAL A 255 -12.03 -5.06 12.38
CA VAL A 255 -12.47 -3.81 11.75
C VAL A 255 -13.94 -3.96 11.39
N PRO A 256 -14.86 -3.16 11.95
CA PRO A 256 -16.28 -3.26 11.66
C PRO A 256 -16.63 -3.01 10.19
N ALA A 257 -17.68 -3.63 9.70
CA ALA A 257 -18.14 -3.45 8.31
C ALA A 257 -18.49 -2.00 7.95
N SER A 258 -18.78 -1.15 8.95
CA SER A 258 -19.01 0.29 8.75
C SER A 258 -17.74 1.08 8.41
N GLN A 259 -16.56 0.48 8.56
CA GLN A 259 -15.25 1.12 8.32
C GLN A 259 -14.66 0.79 6.94
N TYR A 260 -15.32 -0.06 6.17
CA TYR A 260 -14.89 -0.42 4.81
C TYR A 260 -16.10 -0.56 3.87
N THR A 261 -15.82 -0.59 2.58
CA THR A 261 -16.84 -0.88 1.55
C THR A 261 -16.47 -2.19 0.88
N LEU A 262 -17.36 -3.17 0.92
CA LEU A 262 -17.24 -4.44 0.21
C LEU A 262 -18.21 -4.46 -0.97
N ILE A 263 -17.70 -4.71 -2.17
CA ILE A 263 -18.48 -4.89 -3.38
C ILE A 263 -18.20 -6.31 -3.89
N LEU A 264 -19.22 -7.14 -3.91
CA LEU A 264 -19.21 -8.45 -4.55
C LEU A 264 -19.75 -8.26 -5.97
N ASN A 265 -19.04 -8.75 -6.94
CA ASN A 265 -19.46 -8.74 -8.33
C ASN A 265 -19.54 -10.18 -8.82
N PRO A 266 -20.60 -10.90 -8.51
CA PRO A 266 -20.86 -12.20 -9.04
C PRO A 266 -21.28 -12.02 -10.48
N THR A 267 -20.33 -12.07 -11.39
CA THR A 267 -20.66 -12.21 -12.77
C THR A 267 -21.27 -13.59 -12.99
N ASN A 268 -22.34 -13.58 -13.70
CA ASN A 268 -23.06 -14.73 -14.24
C ASN A 268 -22.26 -16.04 -14.23
N THR A 269 -22.93 -17.05 -13.88
CA THR A 269 -22.71 -18.50 -13.86
C THR A 269 -21.65 -19.16 -14.78
N THR A 270 -20.90 -18.42 -15.59
CA THR A 270 -19.88 -18.93 -16.53
C THR A 270 -18.57 -18.14 -16.54
N ALA A 271 -18.46 -17.05 -15.79
CA ALA A 271 -17.27 -16.20 -15.74
C ALA A 271 -16.71 -16.15 -14.31
N ASP A 272 -15.45 -15.77 -14.22
CA ASP A 272 -14.79 -15.49 -12.96
C ASP A 272 -15.55 -14.41 -12.17
N SER A 273 -15.58 -14.54 -10.86
CA SER A 273 -16.20 -13.57 -9.96
C SER A 273 -15.15 -12.76 -9.22
N THR A 274 -15.50 -11.53 -8.86
CA THR A 274 -14.58 -10.62 -8.15
C THR A 274 -15.22 -10.03 -6.91
N PHE A 275 -14.39 -9.72 -5.91
CA PHE A 275 -14.76 -8.72 -4.93
C PHE A 275 -13.73 -7.60 -4.86
N THR A 276 -14.20 -6.46 -4.38
CA THR A 276 -13.37 -5.32 -4.04
C THR A 276 -13.71 -4.87 -2.62
N LEU A 277 -12.70 -4.85 -1.73
CA LEU A 277 -12.83 -4.37 -0.37
C LEU A 277 -11.98 -3.12 -0.21
N THR A 278 -12.61 -1.98 0.09
CA THR A 278 -11.96 -0.67 0.18
C THR A 278 -12.00 -0.15 1.61
N ILE A 279 -10.83 0.14 2.16
CA ILE A 279 -10.64 0.95 3.37
C ILE A 279 -10.12 2.31 2.91
N ASN A 280 -10.95 3.36 3.00
CA ASN A 280 -10.60 4.68 2.48
C ASN A 280 -9.47 5.35 3.24
N ASP A 281 -9.41 5.13 4.56
CA ASP A 281 -8.32 5.65 5.39
C ASP A 281 -8.06 4.74 6.59
N VAL A 282 -6.95 4.00 6.53
CA VAL A 282 -6.57 3.09 7.63
C VAL A 282 -6.16 3.86 8.90
N LYS A 283 -5.84 5.15 8.80
CA LYS A 283 -5.38 5.96 9.95
C LYS A 283 -6.52 6.51 10.80
N SER A 284 -7.76 6.39 10.33
CA SER A 284 -8.96 6.91 11.02
C SER A 284 -9.93 5.82 11.46
N LEU A 285 -9.49 4.57 11.50
CA LEU A 285 -10.32 3.43 11.83
C LEU A 285 -10.76 3.41 13.29
N LYS A 286 -11.96 2.90 13.51
CA LYS A 286 -12.55 2.69 14.84
C LYS A 286 -13.01 1.24 14.99
N ASN A 287 -12.88 0.71 16.21
CA ASN A 287 -13.43 -0.60 16.56
C ASN A 287 -14.96 -0.53 16.76
N ALA A 288 -15.57 -1.64 17.13
CA ALA A 288 -17.03 -1.73 17.32
C ALA A 288 -17.54 -0.82 18.47
N GLU A 289 -16.69 -0.55 19.45
CA GLU A 289 -16.98 0.30 20.60
C GLU A 289 -16.76 1.80 20.29
N GLY A 290 -16.32 2.15 19.06
CA GLY A 290 -16.06 3.51 18.64
C GLY A 290 -14.70 4.08 19.06
N SER A 291 -13.84 3.24 19.67
CA SER A 291 -12.46 3.62 20.03
C SER A 291 -11.55 3.56 18.81
N GLU A 292 -10.56 4.45 18.75
CA GLU A 292 -9.59 4.48 17.64
C GLU A 292 -8.74 3.20 17.61
N ILE A 293 -8.55 2.67 16.40
CA ILE A 293 -7.57 1.62 16.12
C ILE A 293 -6.26 2.31 15.75
N THR A 294 -5.26 2.22 16.63
CA THR A 294 -3.94 2.80 16.36
C THR A 294 -3.19 1.99 15.31
N VAL A 295 -3.19 2.49 14.08
CA VAL A 295 -2.52 1.84 12.95
C VAL A 295 -1.07 2.36 12.83
N ALA A 296 -0.10 1.43 12.87
CA ALA A 296 1.33 1.72 12.83
C ALA A 296 1.99 1.19 11.56
N ALA A 297 3.18 1.71 11.25
CA ALA A 297 4.06 1.17 10.21
C ALA A 297 4.35 -0.32 10.47
N GLY A 298 4.38 -1.13 9.40
CA GLY A 298 4.59 -2.58 9.49
C GLY A 298 3.38 -3.36 10.00
N GLY A 299 2.29 -2.68 10.41
CA GLY A 299 1.06 -3.33 10.84
C GLY A 299 0.38 -4.11 9.72
N LYS A 300 -0.39 -5.13 10.08
CA LYS A 300 -1.00 -6.07 9.13
C LYS A 300 -2.52 -5.94 9.13
N PHE A 301 -3.08 -5.84 7.94
CA PHE A 301 -4.51 -6.05 7.69
C PHE A 301 -4.71 -7.42 7.09
N THR A 302 -5.69 -8.16 7.60
CA THR A 302 -6.13 -9.43 7.02
C THR A 302 -7.59 -9.36 6.61
N VAL A 303 -7.91 -9.99 5.48
CA VAL A 303 -9.27 -10.23 5.01
C VAL A 303 -9.43 -11.73 4.91
N GLU A 304 -10.31 -12.31 5.70
CA GLU A 304 -10.61 -13.75 5.75
C GLU A 304 -12.03 -14.00 5.26
N TYR A 305 -12.19 -15.03 4.44
CA TYR A 305 -13.49 -15.48 3.93
C TYR A 305 -13.40 -16.95 3.51
N GLU A 306 -14.55 -17.59 3.35
CA GLU A 306 -14.64 -18.97 2.84
C GLU A 306 -15.46 -18.99 1.56
N SER A 307 -14.87 -19.45 0.45
CA SER A 307 -15.61 -19.69 -0.80
C SER A 307 -16.05 -21.14 -0.87
N THR A 308 -17.22 -21.40 -1.47
CA THR A 308 -17.68 -22.76 -1.75
C THR A 308 -17.08 -23.23 -3.07
N LEU A 309 -16.43 -24.40 -3.08
CA LEU A 309 -16.05 -25.08 -4.32
C LEU A 309 -17.32 -25.67 -4.96
N ASN A 310 -17.75 -25.11 -6.08
CA ASN A 310 -19.03 -25.42 -6.69
C ASN A 310 -18.94 -26.48 -7.81
N GLU A 311 -20.08 -26.89 -8.37
CA GLU A 311 -20.16 -27.93 -9.43
C GLU A 311 -19.45 -27.56 -10.75
N LYS A 312 -19.01 -26.30 -10.93
CA LYS A 312 -18.20 -25.87 -12.08
C LYS A 312 -16.71 -26.00 -11.85
N ALA A 313 -16.31 -26.55 -10.71
CA ALA A 313 -14.91 -26.76 -10.39
C ALA A 313 -14.20 -27.57 -11.49
N VAL A 314 -13.03 -27.06 -11.89
CA VAL A 314 -12.18 -27.76 -12.83
C VAL A 314 -11.47 -28.89 -12.12
N ILE A 315 -11.70 -30.11 -12.60
CA ILE A 315 -11.14 -31.34 -12.05
C ILE A 315 -9.71 -31.54 -12.54
N GLY A 316 -8.82 -31.97 -11.65
CA GLY A 316 -7.44 -32.35 -11.96
C GLY A 316 -6.43 -31.20 -11.83
N SER A 317 -5.29 -31.33 -12.49
CA SER A 317 -4.08 -30.52 -12.24
C SER A 317 -4.19 -29.04 -12.62
N THR A 318 -5.16 -28.64 -13.43
CA THR A 318 -5.40 -27.22 -13.74
C THR A 318 -5.93 -26.50 -12.52
N GLY A 319 -6.82 -27.17 -11.74
CA GLY A 319 -7.42 -26.64 -10.53
C GLY A 319 -8.25 -25.37 -10.74
N ASN A 320 -8.61 -24.75 -9.64
CA ASN A 320 -9.47 -23.58 -9.57
C ASN A 320 -8.67 -22.41 -8.95
N PRO A 321 -8.09 -21.55 -9.80
CA PRO A 321 -7.27 -20.44 -9.33
C PRO A 321 -8.12 -19.37 -8.65
N ASN A 322 -7.50 -18.74 -7.66
CA ASN A 322 -7.98 -17.53 -7.03
C ASN A 322 -6.81 -16.58 -6.85
N GLU A 323 -6.84 -15.39 -7.48
CA GLU A 323 -5.78 -14.40 -7.47
C GLU A 323 -6.23 -13.07 -6.90
N ALA A 324 -5.32 -12.36 -6.28
CA ALA A 324 -5.62 -11.06 -5.70
C ALA A 324 -4.44 -10.10 -5.79
N ASN A 325 -4.72 -8.81 -5.66
CA ASN A 325 -3.72 -7.76 -5.47
C ASN A 325 -4.23 -6.68 -4.52
N LEU A 326 -3.31 -5.83 -4.11
CA LEU A 326 -3.58 -4.69 -3.25
C LEU A 326 -3.28 -3.40 -3.98
N GLN A 327 -4.26 -2.47 -4.02
CA GLN A 327 -3.99 -1.07 -4.32
C GLN A 327 -3.80 -0.29 -3.02
N TYR A 328 -2.89 0.68 -3.04
CA TYR A 328 -2.51 1.45 -1.85
C TYR A 328 -2.19 2.89 -2.19
N SER A 329 -2.36 3.81 -1.23
CA SER A 329 -1.93 5.19 -1.39
C SER A 329 -0.44 5.28 -1.70
N ASN A 330 -0.07 5.92 -2.80
CA ASN A 330 1.32 5.97 -3.27
C ASN A 330 1.90 7.39 -3.41
N ASN A 331 1.19 8.40 -2.89
CA ASN A 331 1.68 9.78 -2.91
C ASN A 331 1.38 10.51 -1.58
N PRO A 332 2.36 10.65 -0.68
CA PRO A 332 2.17 11.30 0.62
C PRO A 332 1.93 12.81 0.52
N ASN A 333 2.16 13.42 -0.65
CA ASN A 333 1.92 14.86 -0.88
C ASN A 333 0.45 15.17 -1.21
N TYR A 334 -0.37 14.13 -1.42
CA TYR A 334 -1.78 14.26 -1.72
C TYR A 334 -2.58 14.49 -0.43
N THR A 335 -3.43 15.51 -0.43
CA THR A 335 -4.25 15.91 0.73
C THR A 335 -5.75 15.92 0.44
N GLY A 336 -6.18 15.32 -0.69
CA GLY A 336 -7.58 15.23 -1.08
C GLY A 336 -8.38 14.21 -0.25
N ASP A 337 -9.66 14.07 -0.57
CA ASP A 337 -10.54 13.06 0.02
C ASP A 337 -10.20 11.64 -0.51
N GLY A 338 -10.66 10.62 0.21
CA GLY A 338 -10.32 9.22 -0.08
C GLY A 338 -10.75 8.70 -1.46
N ALA A 339 -11.70 9.35 -2.13
CA ALA A 339 -12.28 8.85 -3.38
C ALA A 339 -11.32 8.95 -4.58
N SER A 340 -10.45 9.96 -4.59
CA SER A 340 -9.55 10.28 -5.71
C SER A 340 -8.06 10.17 -5.38
N PHE A 341 -7.69 9.37 -4.38
CA PHE A 341 -6.28 9.16 -4.03
C PHE A 341 -5.49 8.55 -5.19
N PRO A 342 -4.30 9.09 -5.49
CA PRO A 342 -3.32 8.36 -6.30
C PRO A 342 -2.97 7.04 -5.62
N THR A 343 -3.04 5.95 -6.38
CA THR A 343 -2.75 4.60 -5.88
C THR A 343 -1.67 3.92 -6.71
N GLY A 344 -0.80 3.18 -6.04
CA GLY A 344 -0.01 2.12 -6.62
C GLY A 344 -0.71 0.78 -6.42
N GLU A 345 -0.17 -0.28 -7.02
CA GLU A 345 -0.67 -1.64 -6.83
C GLU A 345 0.47 -2.65 -6.70
N THR A 346 0.26 -3.67 -5.89
CA THR A 346 1.20 -4.79 -5.77
C THR A 346 1.07 -5.72 -6.97
N PRO A 347 2.10 -6.53 -7.26
CA PRO A 347 1.90 -7.71 -8.10
C PRO A 347 0.75 -8.56 -7.56
N LYS A 348 0.11 -9.31 -8.46
CA LYS A 348 -0.90 -10.30 -8.08
C LYS A 348 -0.25 -11.48 -7.38
N ASP A 349 -0.94 -12.01 -6.36
CA ASP A 349 -0.62 -13.27 -5.71
C ASP A 349 -1.76 -14.26 -5.92
N LYS A 350 -1.43 -15.53 -6.10
CA LYS A 350 -2.36 -16.56 -6.55
C LYS A 350 -2.24 -17.84 -5.73
N VAL A 351 -3.39 -18.41 -5.40
CA VAL A 351 -3.52 -19.77 -4.84
C VAL A 351 -4.37 -20.63 -5.75
N ILE A 352 -4.28 -21.95 -5.64
CA ILE A 352 -5.02 -22.90 -6.48
C ILE A 352 -5.71 -23.92 -5.58
N VAL A 353 -7.00 -24.11 -5.81
CA VAL A 353 -7.79 -25.18 -5.18
C VAL A 353 -7.97 -26.32 -6.16
N PHE A 354 -7.55 -27.50 -5.77
CA PHE A 354 -7.67 -28.70 -6.57
C PHE A 354 -8.90 -29.53 -6.13
N THR A 355 -9.44 -30.27 -7.07
CA THR A 355 -10.40 -31.34 -6.82
C THR A 355 -10.16 -32.48 -7.81
N TYR A 356 -10.48 -33.69 -7.40
CA TYR A 356 -10.16 -34.87 -8.17
C TYR A 356 -11.39 -35.73 -8.38
N GLN A 357 -11.36 -36.53 -9.45
CA GLN A 357 -12.41 -37.49 -9.78
C GLN A 357 -11.86 -38.90 -9.63
N LEU A 358 -12.63 -39.74 -8.99
CA LEU A 358 -12.36 -41.19 -8.95
C LEU A 358 -13.17 -41.88 -10.04
N ASN A 359 -12.46 -42.56 -10.95
CA ASN A 359 -13.07 -43.40 -11.98
C ASN A 359 -12.88 -44.89 -11.62
N VAL A 360 -13.96 -45.66 -11.64
CA VAL A 360 -13.95 -47.08 -11.33
C VAL A 360 -14.47 -47.85 -12.56
N ASN A 361 -13.65 -48.73 -13.09
CA ASN A 361 -14.06 -49.65 -14.15
C ASN A 361 -14.46 -51.02 -13.55
N LYS A 362 -15.63 -51.48 -13.86
CA LYS A 362 -16.12 -52.80 -13.48
C LYS A 362 -16.08 -53.78 -14.69
N THR A 363 -15.38 -54.87 -14.54
CA THR A 363 -15.34 -55.95 -15.53
C THR A 363 -16.09 -57.20 -15.03
N PHE A 364 -16.59 -57.98 -15.94
CA PHE A 364 -17.35 -59.20 -15.66
C PHE A 364 -16.69 -60.39 -16.34
N ASP A 365 -16.42 -61.48 -15.60
CA ASP A 365 -15.74 -62.69 -16.12
C ASP A 365 -16.63 -63.56 -16.99
N GLN A 366 -17.95 -63.49 -16.79
CA GLN A 366 -18.96 -64.33 -17.44
C GLN A 366 -19.79 -63.60 -18.50
N GLY A 367 -19.25 -62.52 -19.05
CA GLY A 367 -19.99 -61.65 -19.95
C GLY A 367 -20.79 -60.59 -19.23
N THR A 368 -21.06 -59.45 -19.91
CA THR A 368 -21.73 -58.28 -19.34
C THR A 368 -23.21 -58.61 -19.09
N PRO A 369 -23.75 -58.37 -17.85
CA PRO A 369 -25.17 -58.57 -17.53
C PRO A 369 -26.10 -57.71 -18.39
N ALA A 370 -27.38 -58.02 -18.39
CA ALA A 370 -28.41 -57.13 -18.92
C ALA A 370 -28.40 -55.76 -18.18
N ASP A 371 -28.97 -54.71 -18.78
CA ASP A 371 -28.90 -53.36 -18.20
C ASP A 371 -29.54 -53.27 -16.83
N ASP A 372 -30.67 -53.99 -16.62
CA ASP A 372 -31.40 -54.02 -15.34
C ASP A 372 -30.66 -54.81 -14.24
N ASP A 373 -29.66 -55.65 -14.61
CA ASP A 373 -28.87 -56.47 -13.70
C ASP A 373 -27.47 -55.86 -13.41
N LEU A 374 -27.20 -54.67 -13.89
CA LEU A 374 -25.93 -54.01 -13.63
C LEU A 374 -25.80 -53.62 -12.16
N PRO A 375 -24.63 -53.81 -11.54
CA PRO A 375 -24.45 -53.43 -10.13
C PRO A 375 -24.45 -51.91 -9.97
N LYS A 376 -24.90 -51.49 -8.80
CA LYS A 376 -24.83 -50.10 -8.36
C LYS A 376 -23.79 -49.98 -7.27
N PHE A 377 -23.10 -48.85 -7.22
CA PHE A 377 -22.04 -48.59 -6.28
C PHE A 377 -22.34 -47.37 -5.43
N LYS A 378 -21.81 -47.36 -4.21
CA LYS A 378 -21.80 -46.21 -3.32
C LYS A 378 -20.38 -45.86 -2.99
N LEU A 379 -20.04 -44.60 -3.10
CA LEU A 379 -18.76 -44.06 -2.67
C LEU A 379 -18.87 -43.63 -1.21
N TYR A 380 -17.89 -44.01 -0.40
CA TYR A 380 -17.80 -43.58 1.00
C TYR A 380 -16.47 -42.92 1.25
N LYS A 381 -16.49 -41.83 2.01
CA LYS A 381 -15.32 -41.10 2.48
C LYS A 381 -15.21 -41.22 4.00
N LYS A 382 -14.01 -41.49 4.53
CA LYS A 382 -13.76 -41.43 5.95
C LYS A 382 -13.72 -39.98 6.41
N THR A 383 -14.59 -39.66 7.40
CA THR A 383 -14.78 -38.27 7.85
C THR A 383 -14.61 -38.18 9.35
N HIS A 384 -13.78 -37.27 9.81
CA HIS A 384 -13.54 -37.00 11.22
C HIS A 384 -14.85 -36.66 11.96
N GLY A 385 -15.05 -37.29 13.10
CA GLY A 385 -16.23 -37.05 13.96
C GLY A 385 -17.55 -37.68 13.47
N ALA A 386 -17.54 -38.37 12.32
CA ALA A 386 -18.71 -39.15 11.91
C ALA A 386 -18.87 -40.36 12.82
N SER A 387 -20.10 -40.61 13.31
CA SER A 387 -20.44 -41.69 14.25
C SER A 387 -21.02 -42.93 13.58
N GLU A 388 -21.39 -42.85 12.30
CA GLU A 388 -21.98 -43.94 11.53
C GLU A 388 -20.94 -44.67 10.70
N ASN A 389 -21.16 -45.98 10.44
CA ASN A 389 -20.30 -46.80 9.56
C ASN A 389 -18.77 -46.68 9.81
N ASP A 390 -18.34 -46.75 11.06
CA ASP A 390 -16.93 -46.60 11.47
C ASP A 390 -16.26 -45.31 10.97
N GLY A 391 -17.03 -44.24 10.85
CA GLY A 391 -16.56 -42.92 10.38
C GLY A 391 -16.62 -42.73 8.87
N TYR A 392 -17.27 -43.62 8.14
CA TYR A 392 -17.46 -43.49 6.69
C TYR A 392 -18.80 -42.85 6.35
N VAL A 393 -18.79 -41.79 5.58
CA VAL A 393 -19.97 -41.05 5.10
C VAL A 393 -20.12 -41.28 3.59
N GLN A 394 -21.34 -41.53 3.13
CA GLN A 394 -21.62 -41.67 1.70
C GLN A 394 -21.43 -40.33 1.01
N VAL A 395 -20.68 -40.35 -0.11
CA VAL A 395 -20.42 -39.16 -0.96
C VAL A 395 -21.29 -39.27 -2.22
N GLY A 396 -22.22 -38.32 -2.36
CA GLY A 396 -23.15 -38.28 -3.48
C GLY A 396 -24.21 -39.40 -3.51
N PRO A 397 -24.96 -39.50 -4.62
CA PRO A 397 -25.96 -40.52 -4.84
C PRO A 397 -25.34 -41.90 -5.12
N GLU A 398 -26.15 -42.91 -5.20
CA GLU A 398 -25.78 -44.23 -5.71
C GLU A 398 -25.39 -44.11 -7.19
N ILE A 399 -24.25 -44.72 -7.55
CA ILE A 399 -23.63 -44.64 -8.87
C ILE A 399 -24.12 -45.85 -9.71
N GLU A 400 -24.78 -45.56 -10.80
CA GLU A 400 -25.19 -46.59 -11.78
C GLU A 400 -24.07 -46.85 -12.78
N VAL A 401 -23.81 -48.09 -13.06
CA VAL A 401 -22.82 -48.49 -14.10
C VAL A 401 -23.43 -48.24 -15.46
N THR A 402 -22.74 -47.54 -16.30
CA THR A 402 -23.07 -47.40 -17.73
C THR A 402 -22.15 -48.27 -18.57
N LYS A 403 -22.72 -48.97 -19.56
CA LYS A 403 -21.89 -49.73 -20.54
C LYS A 403 -21.12 -48.77 -21.40
N THR A 404 -19.79 -48.92 -21.50
CA THR A 404 -19.02 -48.27 -22.55
C THR A 404 -19.19 -49.10 -23.82
N SER A 405 -19.55 -48.48 -24.94
CA SER A 405 -19.43 -49.11 -26.28
C SER A 405 -17.93 -49.31 -26.56
N ASP A 406 -17.54 -50.53 -26.91
CA ASP A 406 -16.21 -50.82 -27.43
C ASP A 406 -15.87 -49.96 -28.66
#